data_e23a4f7ff641cedd4380131f16595b44
#
_entry.id   e23a4f7ff641cedd4380131f16595b44
#
_cell.length_a   1.000
_cell.length_b   1.000
_cell.length_c   1.000
_cell.angle_alpha   90.00
_cell.angle_beta   90.00
_cell.angle_gamma   90.00
#
_symmetry.space_group_name_H-M   'P 1'
#
loop_
_entity.id
_entity.type
_entity.pdbx_description
1 polymer ?
#
loop_
_entity_poly.entity_id
_entity_poly.type
_entity_poly.pdbx_seq_one_letter_code
_entity_poly.pdbx_strand_id
1 'polypeptide(L)'
;MFNFKMTLKMKTINVVAAVIFKDGKIFATQRGYGAFKDGWEFPGGKVEAGESPEDALRREIREELETEIKVGELIDTIEYDYPDFHLSMKCYACTILSGDLHLVEHESARWLTAEQLGSVEWLPADITLIPKIARLL
;
A
#
# COMPACT_ATOMS: atom_id res chain seq x y z
N MET A 1 -26.34 13.81 23.82
CA MET A 1 -25.76 13.30 23.49
C MET A 1 -25.44 12.22 22.94
N PHE A 2 -25.33 12.04 23.00
CA PHE A 2 -24.97 11.27 22.52
C PHE A 2 -24.69 10.36 21.90
N ASN A 3 -24.96 9.79 21.55
CA ASN A 3 -24.58 8.89 20.78
C ASN A 3 -23.41 9.09 19.98
N PHE A 4 -22.77 10.19 20.06
CA PHE A 4 -21.50 10.48 19.51
C PHE A 4 -20.48 9.46 19.94
N LYS A 5 -20.70 8.78 21.04
CA LYS A 5 -19.78 7.78 21.48
C LYS A 5 -19.67 6.63 20.53
N MET A 6 -20.74 6.32 19.85
CA MET A 6 -20.68 5.22 18.92
C MET A 6 -19.87 5.56 17.71
N THR A 7 -19.90 6.83 17.31
CA THR A 7 -19.11 7.21 16.16
C THR A 7 -17.63 7.22 16.49
N LEU A 8 -17.28 7.28 17.77
CA LEU A 8 -15.88 7.24 18.19
C LEU A 8 -15.35 5.82 18.21
N LYS A 9 -16.19 4.82 18.02
CA LYS A 9 -15.76 3.43 18.08
C LYS A 9 -15.42 2.88 16.73
N MET A 10 -15.02 3.73 15.80
CA MET A 10 -14.62 3.27 14.49
C MET A 10 -13.42 2.34 14.61
N LYS A 11 -13.52 1.19 13.97
CA LYS A 11 -12.45 0.19 13.98
C LYS A 11 -11.23 0.72 13.22
N THR A 12 -10.06 0.49 13.77
CA THR A 12 -8.81 0.82 13.10
C THR A 12 -8.23 -0.43 12.45
N ILE A 13 -7.90 -0.33 11.16
CA ILE A 13 -7.23 -1.40 10.44
C ILE A 13 -5.80 -0.96 10.15
N ASN A 14 -4.84 -1.73 10.66
CA ASN A 14 -3.43 -1.45 10.48
C ASN A 14 -2.89 -2.23 9.29
N VAL A 15 -2.38 -1.50 8.30
CA VAL A 15 -1.82 -2.10 7.09
C VAL A 15 -0.44 -1.56 6.80
N VAL A 16 0.27 -2.27 5.95
CA VAL A 16 1.60 -1.88 5.47
C VAL A 16 1.56 -1.89 3.96
N ALA A 17 2.34 -1.01 3.34
CA ALA A 17 2.41 -0.91 1.89
C ALA A 17 3.86 -0.76 1.44
N ALA A 18 4.21 -1.40 0.33
CA ALA A 18 5.53 -1.37 -0.24
C ALA A 18 5.55 -0.42 -1.43
N VAL A 19 6.37 0.62 -1.36
CA VAL A 19 6.67 1.46 -2.51
C VAL A 19 7.98 0.91 -3.07
N ILE A 20 7.88 0.08 -4.10
CA ILE A 20 9.03 -0.61 -4.66
C ILE A 20 9.66 0.25 -5.74
N PHE A 21 10.92 0.65 -5.52
CA PHE A 21 11.66 1.50 -6.44
C PHE A 21 12.59 0.68 -7.31
N LYS A 22 12.61 0.98 -8.60
CA LYS A 22 13.55 0.37 -9.53
C LYS A 22 13.68 1.24 -10.77
N ASP A 23 14.92 1.57 -11.13
CA ASP A 23 15.24 2.31 -12.37
C ASP A 23 14.43 3.61 -12.52
N GLY A 24 14.29 4.37 -11.43
CA GLY A 24 13.58 5.64 -11.46
C GLY A 24 12.07 5.53 -11.53
N LYS A 25 11.52 4.36 -11.20
CA LYS A 25 10.08 4.10 -11.27
C LYS A 25 9.61 3.44 -9.98
N ILE A 26 8.31 3.48 -9.75
CA ILE A 26 7.68 2.75 -8.64
C ILE A 26 6.65 1.78 -9.19
N PHE A 27 6.43 0.70 -8.44
CA PHE A 27 5.52 -0.37 -8.82
C PHE A 27 4.14 -0.14 -8.22
N ALA A 28 3.11 -0.14 -9.06
CA ALA A 28 1.72 0.02 -8.65
C ALA A 28 0.91 -1.17 -9.11
N THR A 29 -0.08 -1.57 -8.31
CA THR A 29 -0.94 -2.72 -8.63
C THR A 29 -2.39 -2.29 -8.69
N GLN A 30 -3.16 -2.96 -9.54
CA GLN A 30 -4.59 -2.71 -9.69
C GLN A 30 -5.36 -3.80 -8.96
N ARG A 31 -6.27 -3.39 -8.08
CA ARG A 31 -7.05 -4.34 -7.27
C ARG A 31 -8.02 -5.11 -8.15
N GLY A 32 -7.99 -6.45 -8.04
CA GLY A 32 -8.77 -7.32 -8.91
C GLY A 32 -10.15 -7.69 -8.40
N TYR A 33 -10.44 -7.46 -7.12
CA TYR A 33 -11.74 -7.83 -6.54
C TYR A 33 -11.99 -7.07 -5.26
N GLY A 34 -13.21 -7.19 -4.74
CA GLY A 34 -13.57 -6.60 -3.46
C GLY A 34 -13.90 -5.12 -3.56
N ALA A 35 -13.85 -4.45 -2.41
CA ALA A 35 -14.09 -3.02 -2.33
C ALA A 35 -13.04 -2.27 -3.14
N PHE A 36 -13.48 -1.24 -3.86
CA PHE A 36 -12.60 -0.43 -4.71
C PHE A 36 -11.92 -1.23 -5.82
N LYS A 37 -12.60 -2.28 -6.32
CA LYS A 37 -12.10 -3.02 -7.48
C LYS A 37 -11.73 -2.06 -8.60
N ASP A 38 -10.64 -2.38 -9.30
CA ASP A 38 -10.04 -1.59 -10.38
C ASP A 38 -9.27 -0.35 -9.90
N GLY A 39 -9.29 -0.05 -8.61
CA GLY A 39 -8.48 1.02 -8.06
C GLY A 39 -7.01 0.61 -7.97
N TRP A 40 -6.12 1.60 -8.07
CA TRP A 40 -4.69 1.37 -8.01
C TRP A 40 -4.15 1.65 -6.62
N GLU A 41 -3.16 0.86 -6.20
CA GLU A 41 -2.60 0.95 -4.86
C GLU A 41 -1.17 0.44 -4.86
N PHE A 42 -0.46 0.70 -3.75
CA PHE A 42 0.81 0.07 -3.51
C PHE A 42 0.55 -1.29 -2.86
N PRO A 43 1.28 -2.34 -3.28
CA PRO A 43 1.03 -3.69 -2.73
C PRO A 43 1.36 -3.77 -1.25
N GLY A 44 0.63 -4.60 -0.53
CA GLY A 44 0.80 -4.78 0.91
C GLY A 44 -0.43 -5.45 1.50
N GLY A 45 -0.64 -5.26 2.79
CA GLY A 45 -1.77 -5.87 3.45
C GLY A 45 -1.77 -5.65 4.95
N LYS A 46 -2.59 -6.41 5.66
CA LYS A 46 -2.79 -6.24 7.09
C LYS A 46 -1.62 -6.76 7.92
N VAL A 47 -1.31 -6.07 8.99
CA VAL A 47 -0.35 -6.53 10.00
C VAL A 47 -1.08 -7.52 10.89
N GLU A 48 -0.54 -8.72 11.03
CA GLU A 48 -1.12 -9.75 11.90
C GLU A 48 -0.56 -9.66 13.31
N ALA A 49 -1.30 -10.24 14.26
CA ALA A 49 -0.88 -10.20 15.66
C ALA A 49 0.53 -10.78 15.81
N GLY A 50 1.38 -10.07 16.53
CA GLY A 50 2.73 -10.54 16.81
C GLY A 50 3.74 -10.23 15.73
N GLU A 51 3.32 -9.68 14.58
CA GLU A 51 4.24 -9.30 13.52
C GLU A 51 4.72 -7.86 13.68
N SER A 52 5.98 -7.60 13.34
CA SER A 52 6.41 -6.23 13.12
C SER A 52 5.83 -5.75 11.77
N PRO A 53 5.69 -4.43 11.57
CA PRO A 53 5.25 -3.92 10.27
C PRO A 53 6.14 -4.41 9.12
N GLU A 54 7.46 -4.42 9.32
CA GLU A 54 8.39 -4.84 8.28
C GLU A 54 8.24 -6.31 7.93
N ASP A 55 8.05 -7.17 8.94
CA ASP A 55 7.84 -8.59 8.70
C ASP A 55 6.51 -8.85 8.00
N ALA A 56 5.48 -8.11 8.40
CA ALA A 56 4.18 -8.20 7.74
C ALA A 56 4.30 -7.85 6.27
N LEU A 57 5.06 -6.80 5.96
CA LEU A 57 5.23 -6.36 4.58
C LEU A 57 5.97 -7.41 3.75
N ARG A 58 7.06 -7.98 4.29
CA ARG A 58 7.77 -9.04 3.58
C ARG A 58 6.86 -10.23 3.30
N ARG A 59 6.06 -10.61 4.28
CA ARG A 59 5.13 -11.72 4.14
C ARG A 59 4.07 -11.43 3.06
N GLU A 60 3.47 -10.24 3.11
CA GLU A 60 2.43 -9.87 2.15
C GLU A 60 2.97 -9.84 0.72
N ILE A 61 4.15 -9.28 0.52
CA ILE A 61 4.73 -9.22 -0.82
C ILE A 61 5.11 -10.62 -1.31
N ARG A 62 5.57 -11.49 -0.41
CA ARG A 62 5.86 -12.87 -0.76
C ARG A 62 4.58 -13.60 -1.18
N GLU A 63 3.48 -13.38 -0.45
CA GLU A 63 2.21 -14.04 -0.75
C GLU A 63 1.56 -13.50 -2.01
N GLU A 64 1.59 -12.19 -2.21
CA GLU A 64 0.88 -11.56 -3.31
C GLU A 64 1.66 -11.50 -4.61
N LEU A 65 2.98 -11.43 -4.54
CA LEU A 65 3.81 -11.19 -5.72
C LEU A 65 4.92 -12.22 -5.87
N GLU A 66 5.03 -13.19 -4.96
CA GLU A 66 6.07 -14.23 -4.97
C GLU A 66 7.46 -13.62 -5.12
N THR A 67 7.70 -12.54 -4.38
CA THR A 67 8.91 -11.75 -4.50
C THR A 67 9.46 -11.45 -3.10
N GLU A 68 10.79 -11.48 -2.97
CA GLU A 68 11.48 -11.10 -1.74
C GLU A 68 11.96 -9.66 -1.87
N ILE A 69 11.60 -8.84 -0.89
CA ILE A 69 11.97 -7.42 -0.90
C ILE A 69 12.87 -7.09 0.29
N LYS A 70 13.66 -6.04 0.11
CA LYS A 70 14.35 -5.38 1.21
C LYS A 70 13.49 -4.20 1.62
N VAL A 71 13.06 -4.20 2.88
CA VAL A 71 12.26 -3.09 3.42
C VAL A 71 13.24 -2.02 3.91
N GLY A 72 13.12 -0.83 3.35
CA GLY A 72 13.97 0.31 3.70
C GLY A 72 13.26 1.24 4.66
N GLU A 73 13.39 2.54 4.41
CA GLU A 73 12.90 3.56 5.32
C GLU A 73 11.38 3.73 5.24
N LEU A 74 10.78 4.08 6.36
CA LEU A 74 9.39 4.47 6.41
C LEU A 74 9.24 5.82 5.68
N ILE A 75 8.43 5.85 4.63
CA ILE A 75 8.17 7.09 3.90
C ILE A 75 7.18 7.95 4.66
N ASP A 76 6.08 7.33 5.10
CA ASP A 76 5.04 8.03 5.83
C ASP A 76 4.08 7.02 6.45
N THR A 77 3.31 7.48 7.42
CA THR A 77 2.16 6.74 7.94
C THR A 77 0.93 7.53 7.54
N ILE A 78 0.07 6.90 6.73
CA ILE A 78 -1.14 7.52 6.23
C ILE A 78 -2.30 7.15 7.16
N GLU A 79 -3.01 8.17 7.67
CA GLU A 79 -4.21 7.96 8.45
C GLU A 79 -5.38 8.42 7.61
N TYR A 80 -6.34 7.54 7.37
CA TYR A 80 -7.46 7.87 6.49
C TYR A 80 -8.76 7.26 6.99
N ASP A 81 -9.82 8.06 7.05
CA ASP A 81 -11.13 7.61 7.49
C ASP A 81 -11.98 7.22 6.29
N TYR A 82 -12.19 5.92 6.14
CA TYR A 82 -13.22 5.40 5.23
C TYR A 82 -14.55 5.40 5.99
N PRO A 83 -15.70 5.30 5.30
CA PRO A 83 -16.98 5.35 6.01
C PRO A 83 -17.12 4.32 7.12
N ASP A 84 -16.55 3.14 6.95
CA ASP A 84 -16.75 2.03 7.88
C ASP A 84 -15.58 1.78 8.83
N PHE A 85 -14.42 2.38 8.58
CA PHE A 85 -13.24 2.11 9.40
C PHE A 85 -12.19 3.18 9.20
N HIS A 86 -11.27 3.23 10.18
CA HIS A 86 -10.09 4.08 10.10
C HIS A 86 -8.92 3.24 9.60
N LEU A 87 -8.24 3.71 8.58
CA LEU A 87 -7.06 3.05 8.04
C LEU A 87 -5.80 3.72 8.56
N SER A 88 -4.88 2.91 9.11
CA SER A 88 -3.54 3.38 9.46
C SER A 88 -2.56 2.57 8.61
N MET A 89 -1.91 3.23 7.64
CA MET A 89 -1.08 2.56 6.66
C MET A 89 0.35 3.06 6.72
N LYS A 90 1.27 2.16 7.07
CA LYS A 90 2.69 2.46 7.07
C LYS A 90 3.27 2.12 5.71
N CYS A 91 3.86 3.11 5.05
CA CYS A 91 4.38 2.98 3.69
C CYS A 91 5.90 3.02 3.71
N TYR A 92 6.52 1.95 3.23
CA TYR A 92 7.99 1.80 3.26
C TYR A 92 8.57 1.82 1.86
N ALA A 93 9.73 2.48 1.72
CA ALA A 93 10.52 2.36 0.51
C ALA A 93 11.17 0.99 0.48
N CYS A 94 11.03 0.28 -0.65
CA CYS A 94 11.51 -1.09 -0.78
C CYS A 94 12.26 -1.29 -2.08
N THR A 95 13.10 -2.31 -2.11
CA THR A 95 13.78 -2.77 -3.33
C THR A 95 13.61 -4.27 -3.45
N ILE A 96 13.78 -4.79 -4.66
CA ILE A 96 13.62 -6.23 -4.94
C ILE A 96 14.94 -6.94 -4.62
N LEU A 97 14.87 -8.01 -3.82
CA LEU A 97 16.02 -8.88 -3.60
C LEU A 97 16.00 -10.06 -4.59
N SER A 98 14.82 -10.63 -4.81
CA SER A 98 14.66 -11.73 -5.76
C SER A 98 13.19 -11.87 -6.13
N GLY A 99 12.92 -12.50 -7.29
CA GLY A 99 11.56 -12.70 -7.77
C GLY A 99 11.21 -11.74 -8.89
N ASP A 100 10.09 -12.00 -9.55
CA ASP A 100 9.69 -11.30 -10.77
C ASP A 100 8.40 -10.51 -10.61
N LEU A 101 7.93 -10.26 -9.38
CA LEU A 101 6.68 -9.55 -9.11
C LEU A 101 5.51 -10.23 -9.81
N HIS A 102 5.39 -11.54 -9.60
CA HIS A 102 4.31 -12.33 -10.18
C HIS A 102 2.97 -11.98 -9.53
N LEU A 103 1.97 -11.60 -10.33
CA LEU A 103 0.67 -11.21 -9.81
C LEU A 103 -0.15 -12.45 -9.46
N VAL A 104 -0.44 -12.62 -8.17
CA VAL A 104 -1.27 -13.73 -7.69
C VAL A 104 -2.73 -13.29 -7.58
N GLU A 105 -2.98 -12.09 -7.02
CA GLU A 105 -4.33 -11.61 -6.74
C GLU A 105 -4.73 -10.36 -7.50
N HIS A 106 -3.76 -9.58 -7.98
CA HIS A 106 -4.04 -8.32 -8.66
C HIS A 106 -4.38 -8.57 -10.12
N GLU A 107 -5.23 -7.71 -10.68
CA GLU A 107 -5.60 -7.87 -12.10
C GLU A 107 -4.58 -7.25 -13.04
N SER A 108 -3.79 -6.29 -12.57
CA SER A 108 -2.79 -5.61 -13.41
C SER A 108 -1.74 -4.93 -12.57
N ALA A 109 -0.64 -4.55 -13.19
CA ALA A 109 0.44 -3.82 -12.52
C ALA A 109 1.15 -2.93 -13.53
N ARG A 110 1.78 -1.86 -13.05
CA ARG A 110 2.57 -0.95 -13.89
C ARG A 110 3.74 -0.39 -13.10
N TRP A 111 4.83 -0.15 -13.82
CA TRP A 111 5.93 0.67 -13.31
C TRP A 111 5.65 2.10 -13.77
N LEU A 112 5.71 3.04 -12.84
CA LEU A 112 5.36 4.43 -13.11
C LEU A 112 6.54 5.35 -12.82
N THR A 113 6.83 6.25 -13.76
CA THR A 113 7.78 7.35 -13.53
C THR A 113 7.06 8.45 -12.77
N ALA A 114 7.82 9.47 -12.32
CA ALA A 114 7.22 10.62 -11.66
C ALA A 114 6.11 11.26 -12.51
N GLU A 115 6.36 11.38 -13.81
CA GLU A 115 5.39 11.99 -14.73
C GLU A 115 4.14 11.14 -14.91
N GLN A 116 4.24 9.84 -14.66
CA GLN A 116 3.13 8.92 -14.85
C GLN A 116 2.30 8.67 -13.60
N LEU A 117 2.70 9.23 -12.46
CA LEU A 117 1.99 8.98 -11.19
C LEU A 117 0.50 9.38 -11.27
N GLY A 118 0.16 10.36 -12.07
CA GLY A 118 -1.25 10.77 -12.25
C GLY A 118 -1.99 9.97 -13.30
N SER A 119 -1.38 8.96 -13.90
CA SER A 119 -1.99 8.22 -15.01
C SER A 119 -2.89 7.07 -14.56
N VAL A 120 -2.99 6.79 -13.28
CA VAL A 120 -3.84 5.74 -12.73
C VAL A 120 -4.77 6.30 -11.67
N GLU A 121 -5.89 5.59 -11.44
CA GLU A 121 -6.88 5.99 -10.44
C GLU A 121 -6.50 5.39 -9.09
N TRP A 122 -5.73 6.13 -8.32
CA TRP A 122 -5.30 5.68 -6.99
C TRP A 122 -6.47 5.57 -6.02
N LEU A 123 -6.40 4.58 -5.12
CA LEU A 123 -7.33 4.52 -4.00
C LEU A 123 -7.16 5.74 -3.10
N PRO A 124 -8.23 6.15 -2.39
CA PRO A 124 -8.18 7.41 -1.61
C PRO A 124 -7.01 7.54 -0.65
N ALA A 125 -6.68 6.48 0.09
CA ALA A 125 -5.57 6.54 1.02
C ALA A 125 -4.23 6.66 0.30
N ASP A 126 -4.07 5.93 -0.80
CA ASP A 126 -2.81 5.91 -1.55
C ASP A 126 -2.54 7.25 -2.23
N ILE A 127 -3.59 7.94 -2.67
CA ILE A 127 -3.40 9.21 -3.37
C ILE A 127 -2.74 10.26 -2.47
N THR A 128 -2.93 10.15 -1.16
CA THR A 128 -2.33 11.11 -0.22
C THR A 128 -0.81 10.98 -0.15
N LEU A 129 -0.27 9.84 -0.57
CA LEU A 129 1.16 9.58 -0.55
C LEU A 129 1.87 10.07 -1.81
N ILE A 130 1.14 10.28 -2.89
CA ILE A 130 1.71 10.56 -4.21
C ILE A 130 2.64 11.79 -4.24
N PRO A 131 2.29 12.92 -3.63
CA PRO A 131 3.21 14.06 -3.64
C PRO A 131 4.57 13.75 -2.99
N LYS A 132 4.56 12.94 -1.95
CA LYS A 132 5.79 12.56 -1.26
C LYS A 132 6.64 11.64 -2.14
N ILE A 133 6.00 10.69 -2.81
CA ILE A 133 6.69 9.77 -3.71
C ILE A 133 7.28 10.52 -4.89
N ALA A 134 6.55 11.50 -5.44
CA ALA A 134 7.04 12.30 -6.56
C ALA A 134 8.37 12.97 -6.23
N ARG A 135 8.55 13.39 -4.98
CA ARG A 135 9.80 14.04 -4.55
C ARG A 135 10.96 13.05 -4.39
N LEU A 136 10.66 11.77 -4.28
CA LEU A 136 11.68 10.72 -4.13
C LEU A 136 12.13 10.13 -5.46
N LEU A 137 11.40 10.39 -6.53
CA LEU A 137 11.72 9.84 -7.86
C LEU A 137 12.63 10.76 -8.69
#